data_60f9000e2ce9351ed25b3c71ee154827
#
_entry.id   60f9000e2ce9351ed25b3c71ee154827
#
_cell.length_a   1.000
_cell.length_b   1.000
_cell.length_c   1.000
_cell.angle_alpha   90.00
_cell.angle_beta   90.00
_cell.angle_gamma   90.00
#
_symmetry.space_group_name_H-M   'P 1'
#
loop_
_entity.id
_entity.type
_entity.pdbx_description
1 polymer ?
#
loop_
_entity_poly.entity_id
_entity_poly.type
_entity_poly.pdbx_seq_one_letter_code
_entity_poly.pdbx_strand_id
1 'polypeptide(L)'
;VSTVHGFNSVGFYSSIMQKADAVICVSNSIKEYIQKHYQTSENKITVIPRGIDLELFNPKNIDETFIENFKKEFDLKDKFVVSSVGRVTQLKDYETFIKAILLAKKEIPNIVGLIVGGVRSDKENYLNSLKNLIKELNLEENIIFTGSQSKIEQIYALSDVVISSSKKPESFGRAVAESICMNKPVIATNHGGVKD
;
A
#
# COMPACT_ATOMS: atom_id res chain seq x y z
N VAL A 1 -19.92 -16.90 13.31
CA VAL A 1 -19.30 -15.60 13.01
C VAL A 1 -18.50 -15.69 11.72
N SER A 2 -18.55 -14.70 10.86
CA SER A 2 -17.75 -14.57 9.65
C SER A 2 -17.00 -13.25 9.63
N THR A 3 -15.77 -13.23 9.08
CA THR A 3 -15.00 -12.01 8.93
C THR A 3 -14.74 -11.72 7.45
N VAL A 4 -15.06 -10.50 7.03
CA VAL A 4 -14.86 -10.04 5.65
C VAL A 4 -13.61 -9.17 5.57
N HIS A 5 -12.57 -9.73 4.96
CA HIS A 5 -11.25 -9.11 4.88
C HIS A 5 -11.00 -8.30 3.60
N GLY A 6 -11.94 -8.35 2.63
CA GLY A 6 -11.72 -7.70 1.34
C GLY A 6 -12.98 -7.66 0.46
N PHE A 7 -12.85 -6.97 -0.67
CA PHE A 7 -13.87 -6.91 -1.71
C PHE A 7 -13.87 -8.21 -2.53
N ASN A 8 -14.52 -9.25 -1.99
CA ASN A 8 -14.60 -10.54 -2.65
C ASN A 8 -15.53 -10.47 -3.86
N SER A 9 -15.23 -11.24 -4.90
CA SER A 9 -16.15 -11.37 -6.05
C SER A 9 -17.52 -11.86 -5.57
N VAL A 10 -18.58 -11.20 -6.04
CA VAL A 10 -19.94 -11.58 -5.71
C VAL A 10 -20.25 -12.96 -6.34
N GLY A 11 -20.67 -13.92 -5.54
CA GLY A 11 -20.94 -15.26 -5.99
C GLY A 11 -21.46 -16.18 -4.88
N PHE A 12 -21.77 -17.41 -5.24
CA PHE A 12 -22.36 -18.40 -4.33
C PHE A 12 -21.50 -18.62 -3.08
N TYR A 13 -20.19 -18.81 -3.25
CA TYR A 13 -19.27 -19.03 -2.10
C TYR A 13 -19.19 -17.82 -1.18
N SER A 14 -19.05 -16.63 -1.73
CA SER A 14 -18.96 -15.40 -0.93
C SER A 14 -20.29 -15.05 -0.25
N SER A 15 -21.43 -15.52 -0.76
CA SER A 15 -22.76 -15.34 -0.13
C SER A 15 -22.91 -16.06 1.21
N ILE A 16 -22.02 -17.01 1.54
CA ILE A 16 -22.04 -17.68 2.85
C ILE A 16 -21.92 -16.70 4.03
N MET A 17 -21.30 -15.56 3.80
CA MET A 17 -21.18 -14.48 4.79
C MET A 17 -22.54 -14.00 5.31
N GLN A 18 -23.57 -14.00 4.45
CA GLN A 18 -24.95 -13.62 4.85
C GLN A 18 -25.60 -14.59 5.82
N LYS A 19 -25.16 -15.86 5.80
CA LYS A 19 -25.73 -16.93 6.62
C LYS A 19 -25.17 -16.95 8.04
N ALA A 20 -24.11 -16.19 8.30
CA ALA A 20 -23.53 -16.10 9.63
C ALA A 20 -24.46 -15.32 10.59
N ASP A 21 -24.45 -15.68 11.88
CA ASP A 21 -25.19 -14.97 12.93
C ASP A 21 -24.59 -13.58 13.17
N ALA A 22 -23.27 -13.45 13.01
CA ALA A 22 -22.55 -12.17 13.09
C ALA A 22 -21.49 -12.07 11.98
N VAL A 23 -21.33 -10.87 11.42
CA VAL A 23 -20.38 -10.56 10.36
C VAL A 23 -19.47 -9.41 10.80
N ILE A 24 -18.17 -9.66 10.84
CA ILE A 24 -17.16 -8.64 11.13
C ILE A 24 -16.66 -8.07 9.82
N CYS A 25 -16.73 -6.75 9.66
CA CYS A 25 -16.15 -6.03 8.52
C CYS A 25 -14.91 -5.26 8.96
N VAL A 26 -13.83 -5.32 8.18
CA VAL A 26 -12.56 -4.67 8.54
C VAL A 26 -12.51 -3.17 8.26
N SER A 27 -13.59 -2.59 7.73
CA SER A 27 -13.73 -1.16 7.45
C SER A 27 -15.20 -0.83 7.16
N ASN A 28 -15.56 0.45 7.23
CA ASN A 28 -16.88 0.92 6.82
C ASN A 28 -17.12 0.68 5.33
N SER A 29 -16.11 0.85 4.49
CA SER A 29 -16.18 0.53 3.05
C SER A 29 -16.51 -0.93 2.79
N ILE A 30 -16.02 -1.87 3.61
CA ILE A 30 -16.40 -3.29 3.52
C ILE A 30 -17.82 -3.51 4.02
N LYS A 31 -18.25 -2.82 5.10
CA LYS A 31 -19.66 -2.87 5.55
C LYS A 31 -20.61 -2.43 4.43
N GLU A 32 -20.37 -1.28 3.82
CA GLU A 32 -21.17 -0.76 2.70
C GLU A 32 -21.21 -1.76 1.52
N TYR A 33 -20.05 -2.35 1.18
CA TYR A 33 -19.95 -3.36 0.15
C TYR A 33 -20.82 -4.59 0.43
N ILE A 34 -20.78 -5.12 1.66
CA ILE A 34 -21.57 -6.28 2.08
C ILE A 34 -23.06 -5.96 2.07
N GLN A 35 -23.46 -4.80 2.58
CA GLN A 35 -24.86 -4.37 2.57
C GLN A 35 -25.39 -4.23 1.11
N LYS A 36 -24.59 -3.64 0.24
CA LYS A 36 -24.98 -3.43 -1.16
C LYS A 36 -25.15 -4.72 -1.96
N HIS A 37 -24.24 -5.67 -1.79
CA HIS A 37 -24.17 -6.85 -2.66
C HIS A 37 -24.80 -8.11 -2.07
N TYR A 38 -24.92 -8.19 -0.76
CA TYR A 38 -25.41 -9.39 -0.08
C TYR A 38 -26.65 -9.15 0.78
N GLN A 39 -27.15 -7.92 0.83
CA GLN A 39 -28.35 -7.56 1.61
C GLN A 39 -28.28 -8.02 3.06
N THR A 40 -27.06 -8.05 3.63
CA THR A 40 -26.86 -8.49 5.01
C THR A 40 -27.45 -7.47 5.96
N SER A 41 -28.26 -7.94 6.88
CA SER A 41 -28.92 -7.09 7.87
C SER A 41 -27.93 -6.34 8.75
N GLU A 42 -28.15 -5.05 8.97
CA GLU A 42 -27.21 -4.17 9.69
C GLU A 42 -26.92 -4.64 11.12
N ASN A 43 -27.93 -5.18 11.80
CA ASN A 43 -27.80 -5.69 13.16
C ASN A 43 -26.85 -6.92 13.29
N LYS A 44 -26.51 -7.54 12.18
CA LYS A 44 -25.51 -8.63 12.13
C LYS A 44 -24.10 -8.13 11.85
N ILE A 45 -23.90 -6.88 11.43
CA ILE A 45 -22.62 -6.37 10.99
C ILE A 45 -21.96 -5.54 12.09
N THR A 46 -20.74 -5.90 12.43
CA THR A 46 -19.87 -5.11 13.31
C THR A 46 -18.61 -4.71 12.55
N VAL A 47 -18.26 -3.42 12.57
CA VAL A 47 -16.99 -2.96 11.99
C VAL A 47 -15.93 -3.05 13.08
N ILE A 48 -14.92 -3.87 12.81
CA ILE A 48 -13.72 -4.01 13.65
C ILE A 48 -12.51 -3.80 12.73
N PRO A 49 -11.91 -2.60 12.73
CA PRO A 49 -10.74 -2.31 11.91
C PRO A 49 -9.56 -3.24 12.24
N ARG A 50 -8.69 -3.45 11.27
CA ARG A 50 -7.46 -4.19 11.52
C ARG A 50 -6.54 -3.36 12.43
N GLY A 51 -5.95 -4.04 13.41
CA GLY A 51 -4.90 -3.44 14.23
C GLY A 51 -3.58 -3.30 13.47
N ILE A 52 -2.77 -2.35 13.93
CA ILE A 52 -1.36 -2.20 13.58
C ILE A 52 -0.54 -2.56 14.81
N ASP A 53 0.54 -3.28 14.62
CA ASP A 53 1.50 -3.57 15.68
C ASP A 53 2.28 -2.30 16.03
N LEU A 54 1.88 -1.63 17.11
CA LEU A 54 2.47 -0.36 17.54
C LEU A 54 3.85 -0.52 18.17
N GLU A 55 4.27 -1.73 18.52
CA GLU A 55 5.63 -2.00 18.97
C GLU A 55 6.57 -2.11 17.76
N LEU A 56 6.13 -2.80 16.72
CA LEU A 56 6.89 -2.93 15.48
C LEU A 56 6.94 -1.59 14.71
N PHE A 57 5.79 -0.95 14.49
CA PHE A 57 5.69 0.34 13.79
C PHE A 57 5.81 1.51 14.76
N ASN A 58 6.98 1.62 15.41
CA ASN A 58 7.29 2.64 16.40
C ASN A 58 8.50 3.48 15.93
N PRO A 59 8.34 4.79 15.72
CA PRO A 59 9.43 5.65 15.26
C PRO A 59 10.61 5.78 16.25
N LYS A 60 10.48 5.22 17.48
CA LYS A 60 11.57 5.14 18.42
C LYS A 60 12.45 3.89 18.22
N ASN A 61 11.97 2.90 17.48
CA ASN A 61 12.65 1.63 17.23
C ASN A 61 13.34 1.64 15.86
N ILE A 62 14.16 2.66 15.58
CA ILE A 62 14.87 2.81 14.31
C ILE A 62 16.18 2.04 14.36
N ASP A 63 16.42 1.18 13.37
CA ASP A 63 17.67 0.48 13.13
C ASP A 63 18.52 1.31 12.15
N GLU A 64 19.31 2.24 12.71
CA GLU A 64 20.17 3.12 11.92
C GLU A 64 21.14 2.35 11.03
N THR A 65 21.68 1.22 11.52
CA THR A 65 22.58 0.37 10.72
C THR A 65 21.88 -0.21 9.51
N PHE A 66 20.63 -0.66 9.66
CA PHE A 66 19.85 -1.13 8.53
C PHE A 66 19.59 0.00 7.53
N ILE A 67 19.21 1.17 8.02
CA ILE A 67 18.91 2.34 7.16
C ILE A 67 20.16 2.77 6.39
N GLU A 68 21.31 2.87 7.02
CA GLU A 68 22.57 3.23 6.36
C GLU A 68 22.96 2.21 5.28
N ASN A 69 22.88 0.92 5.57
CA ASN A 69 23.16 -0.14 4.61
C ASN A 69 22.17 -0.11 3.44
N PHE A 70 20.89 0.07 3.71
CA PHE A 70 19.86 0.17 2.67
C PHE A 70 20.07 1.41 1.78
N LYS A 71 20.38 2.56 2.39
CA LYS A 71 20.70 3.78 1.64
C LYS A 71 21.94 3.59 0.75
N LYS A 72 22.93 2.84 1.22
CA LYS A 72 24.13 2.53 0.43
C LYS A 72 23.83 1.54 -0.70
N GLU A 73 23.04 0.48 -0.43
CA GLU A 73 22.65 -0.53 -1.42
C GLU A 73 21.90 0.08 -2.61
N PHE A 74 20.98 1.02 -2.33
CA PHE A 74 20.09 1.62 -3.32
C PHE A 74 20.48 3.05 -3.74
N ASP A 75 21.69 3.51 -3.40
CA ASP A 75 22.20 4.87 -3.69
C ASP A 75 21.23 6.00 -3.30
N LEU A 76 20.74 5.94 -2.07
CA LEU A 76 19.76 6.89 -1.52
C LEU A 76 20.37 8.03 -0.70
N LYS A 77 21.71 8.16 -0.69
CA LYS A 77 22.37 9.25 0.06
C LYS A 77 21.94 10.59 -0.53
N ASP A 78 21.54 11.50 0.35
CA ASP A 78 21.09 12.85 0.01
C ASP A 78 19.89 12.90 -0.97
N LYS A 79 19.15 11.81 -1.12
CA LYS A 79 17.93 11.74 -1.92
C LYS A 79 16.69 12.07 -1.09
N PHE A 80 15.70 12.69 -1.74
CA PHE A 80 14.35 12.80 -1.21
C PHE A 80 13.59 11.51 -1.56
N VAL A 81 13.29 10.71 -0.56
CA VAL A 81 12.77 9.34 -0.74
C VAL A 81 11.26 9.31 -0.62
N VAL A 82 10.60 8.97 -1.71
CA VAL A 82 9.16 8.70 -1.75
C VAL A 82 8.93 7.21 -1.92
N SER A 83 8.26 6.55 -0.98
CA SER A 83 8.02 5.12 -1.07
C SER A 83 6.57 4.76 -1.36
N SER A 84 6.37 3.65 -2.07
CA SER A 84 5.08 3.00 -2.25
C SER A 84 5.22 1.52 -1.92
N VAL A 85 4.52 1.08 -0.87
CA VAL A 85 4.66 -0.26 -0.31
C VAL A 85 3.47 -1.15 -0.69
N GLY A 86 3.78 -2.27 -1.32
CA GLY A 86 2.79 -3.27 -1.70
C GLY A 86 3.25 -4.17 -2.84
N ARG A 87 2.58 -5.30 -3.01
CA ARG A 87 2.86 -6.21 -4.13
C ARG A 87 2.74 -5.47 -5.48
N VAL A 88 3.64 -5.75 -6.40
CA VAL A 88 3.60 -5.16 -7.74
C VAL A 88 2.45 -5.76 -8.53
N THR A 89 1.33 -5.02 -8.54
CA THR A 89 0.09 -5.41 -9.21
C THR A 89 -0.61 -4.17 -9.76
N GLN A 90 -1.42 -4.34 -10.81
CA GLN A 90 -2.23 -3.26 -11.40
C GLN A 90 -3.17 -2.57 -10.39
N LEU A 91 -3.52 -3.26 -9.27
CA LEU A 91 -4.35 -2.65 -8.23
C LEU A 91 -3.66 -1.51 -7.52
N LYS A 92 -2.33 -1.56 -7.41
CA LYS A 92 -1.51 -0.55 -6.73
C LYS A 92 -1.23 0.68 -7.59
N ASP A 93 -1.50 0.61 -8.89
CA ASP A 93 -1.37 1.72 -9.86
C ASP A 93 -0.01 2.41 -9.80
N TYR A 94 1.05 1.61 -9.96
CA TYR A 94 2.41 2.14 -9.97
C TYR A 94 2.68 3.05 -11.16
N GLU A 95 1.87 2.99 -12.23
CA GLU A 95 1.91 3.94 -13.34
C GLU A 95 1.63 5.38 -12.85
N THR A 96 0.61 5.55 -12.00
CA THR A 96 0.30 6.85 -11.39
C THR A 96 1.43 7.31 -10.46
N PHE A 97 1.99 6.40 -9.66
CA PHE A 97 3.15 6.69 -8.81
C PHE A 97 4.36 7.17 -9.63
N ILE A 98 4.75 6.46 -10.70
CA ILE A 98 5.87 6.80 -11.58
C ILE A 98 5.66 8.19 -12.22
N LYS A 99 4.44 8.46 -12.72
CA LYS A 99 4.11 9.77 -13.30
C LYS A 99 4.12 10.89 -12.26
N ALA A 100 3.75 10.62 -11.02
CA ALA A 100 3.84 11.60 -9.93
C ALA A 100 5.30 11.94 -9.62
N ILE A 101 6.21 10.95 -9.59
CA ILE A 101 7.65 11.19 -9.44
C ILE A 101 8.21 12.02 -10.61
N LEU A 102 7.80 11.74 -11.86
CA LEU A 102 8.19 12.54 -13.03
C LEU A 102 7.83 14.02 -12.86
N LEU A 103 6.63 14.31 -12.35
CA LEU A 103 6.19 15.68 -12.14
C LEU A 103 6.94 16.34 -10.98
N ALA A 104 7.09 15.63 -9.86
CA ALA A 104 7.76 16.14 -8.67
C ALA A 104 9.27 16.37 -8.88
N LYS A 105 9.92 15.60 -9.77
CA LYS A 105 11.35 15.78 -10.13
C LYS A 105 11.67 17.18 -10.65
N LYS A 106 10.69 17.89 -11.21
CA LYS A 106 10.88 19.27 -11.69
C LYS A 106 11.19 20.25 -10.56
N GLU A 107 10.59 20.02 -9.38
CA GLU A 107 10.75 20.85 -8.19
C GLU A 107 11.76 20.26 -7.19
N ILE A 108 11.91 18.93 -7.20
CA ILE A 108 12.79 18.17 -6.30
C ILE A 108 13.74 17.31 -7.16
N PRO A 109 14.85 17.87 -7.66
CA PRO A 109 15.73 17.17 -8.62
C PRO A 109 16.34 15.87 -8.09
N ASN A 110 16.55 15.76 -6.76
CA ASN A 110 17.10 14.58 -6.08
C ASN A 110 16.04 13.58 -5.61
N ILE A 111 14.79 13.67 -6.10
CA ILE A 111 13.71 12.75 -5.73
C ILE A 111 13.95 11.34 -6.26
N VAL A 112 13.68 10.35 -5.42
CA VAL A 112 13.67 8.92 -5.77
C VAL A 112 12.37 8.28 -5.28
N GLY A 113 11.71 7.54 -6.18
CA GLY A 113 10.56 6.72 -5.88
C GLY A 113 10.96 5.26 -5.63
N LEU A 114 10.70 4.74 -4.43
CA LEU A 114 10.89 3.34 -4.10
C LEU A 114 9.59 2.55 -4.27
N ILE A 115 9.61 1.53 -5.11
CA ILE A 115 8.53 0.53 -5.22
C ILE A 115 8.95 -0.69 -4.41
N VAL A 116 8.33 -0.82 -3.23
CA VAL A 116 8.71 -1.81 -2.22
C VAL A 116 7.71 -2.95 -2.19
N GLY A 117 8.09 -4.10 -2.68
CA GLY A 117 7.24 -5.28 -2.68
C GLY A 117 7.58 -6.29 -3.77
N GLY A 118 7.20 -7.53 -3.52
CA GLY A 118 7.46 -8.64 -4.43
C GLY A 118 6.55 -8.65 -5.65
N VAL A 119 7.02 -9.31 -6.68
CA VAL A 119 6.29 -9.62 -7.91
C VAL A 119 5.96 -11.10 -7.91
N ARG A 120 4.71 -11.45 -8.17
CA ARG A 120 4.34 -12.85 -8.42
C ARG A 120 4.67 -13.22 -9.87
N SER A 121 4.97 -14.49 -10.11
CA SER A 121 5.31 -14.99 -11.46
C SER A 121 4.25 -14.67 -12.52
N ASP A 122 2.96 -14.69 -12.13
CA ASP A 122 1.84 -14.33 -13.01
C ASP A 122 1.74 -12.81 -13.28
N LYS A 123 2.59 -11.97 -12.70
CA LYS A 123 2.60 -10.51 -12.81
C LYS A 123 3.89 -9.95 -13.43
N GLU A 124 4.78 -10.77 -13.93
CA GLU A 124 6.03 -10.32 -14.58
C GLU A 124 5.78 -9.42 -15.78
N ASN A 125 4.75 -9.70 -16.58
CA ASN A 125 4.37 -8.83 -17.70
C ASN A 125 4.01 -7.41 -17.23
N TYR A 126 3.36 -7.29 -16.08
CA TYR A 126 3.06 -5.98 -15.50
C TYR A 126 4.33 -5.26 -15.02
N LEU A 127 5.24 -5.97 -14.35
CA LEU A 127 6.55 -5.40 -13.99
C LEU A 127 7.30 -4.90 -15.23
N ASN A 128 7.32 -5.68 -16.31
CA ASN A 128 8.00 -5.30 -17.54
C ASN A 128 7.35 -4.06 -18.18
N SER A 129 6.02 -3.94 -18.14
CA SER A 129 5.35 -2.72 -18.62
C SER A 129 5.73 -1.48 -17.80
N LEU A 130 5.90 -1.61 -16.47
CA LEU A 130 6.38 -0.51 -15.63
C LEU A 130 7.83 -0.13 -15.95
N LYS A 131 8.71 -1.11 -16.15
CA LYS A 131 10.12 -0.88 -16.55
C LYS A 131 10.21 -0.16 -17.90
N ASN A 132 9.38 -0.53 -18.87
CA ASN A 132 9.29 0.16 -20.15
C ASN A 132 8.82 1.62 -19.98
N LEU A 133 7.78 1.85 -19.18
CA LEU A 133 7.30 3.18 -18.86
C LEU A 133 8.40 4.07 -18.21
N ILE A 134 9.16 3.51 -17.27
CA ILE A 134 10.27 4.19 -16.61
C ILE A 134 11.32 4.63 -17.64
N LYS A 135 11.67 3.73 -18.57
CA LYS A 135 12.64 4.01 -19.65
C LYS A 135 12.10 5.08 -20.62
N GLU A 136 10.84 4.97 -21.04
CA GLU A 136 10.19 5.96 -21.92
C GLU A 136 10.17 7.35 -21.29
N LEU A 137 10.08 7.43 -19.96
CA LEU A 137 10.05 8.69 -19.21
C LEU A 137 11.42 9.17 -18.74
N ASN A 138 12.52 8.45 -19.04
CA ASN A 138 13.89 8.72 -18.59
C ASN A 138 13.98 8.85 -17.05
N LEU A 139 13.40 7.87 -16.34
CA LEU A 139 13.33 7.83 -14.89
C LEU A 139 14.12 6.66 -14.27
N GLU A 140 15.04 6.04 -15.01
CA GLU A 140 15.80 4.86 -14.55
C GLU A 140 16.59 5.13 -13.28
N GLU A 141 17.07 6.35 -13.10
CA GLU A 141 17.78 6.80 -11.88
C GLU A 141 16.85 7.26 -10.75
N ASN A 142 15.54 7.44 -11.05
CA ASN A 142 14.59 7.98 -10.08
C ASN A 142 13.59 6.97 -9.56
N ILE A 143 13.46 5.79 -10.18
CA ILE A 143 12.53 4.75 -9.75
C ILE A 143 13.29 3.45 -9.48
N ILE A 144 13.17 2.97 -8.26
CA ILE A 144 13.87 1.78 -7.79
C ILE A 144 12.87 0.74 -7.33
N PHE A 145 13.00 -0.50 -7.85
CA PHE A 145 12.29 -1.66 -7.34
C PHE A 145 13.17 -2.36 -6.32
N THR A 146 12.79 -2.35 -5.05
CA THR A 146 13.58 -2.97 -3.98
C THR A 146 13.29 -4.46 -3.79
N GLY A 147 12.26 -4.99 -4.48
CA GLY A 147 11.76 -6.33 -4.18
C GLY A 147 11.04 -6.40 -2.83
N SER A 148 10.83 -7.63 -2.33
CA SER A 148 10.24 -7.86 -1.02
C SER A 148 11.23 -7.51 0.08
N GLN A 149 10.78 -6.72 1.05
CA GLN A 149 11.56 -6.34 2.22
C GLN A 149 10.92 -6.91 3.49
N SER A 150 11.74 -7.34 4.45
CA SER A 150 11.26 -7.90 5.71
C SER A 150 11.07 -6.84 6.81
N LYS A 151 11.88 -5.78 6.79
CA LYS A 151 11.84 -4.67 7.76
C LYS A 151 11.13 -3.46 7.17
N ILE A 152 9.81 -3.59 6.94
CA ILE A 152 9.00 -2.53 6.31
C ILE A 152 8.93 -1.27 7.17
N GLU A 153 8.94 -1.41 8.48
CA GLU A 153 8.98 -0.30 9.43
C GLU A 153 10.23 0.58 9.21
N GLN A 154 11.38 -0.01 8.88
CA GLN A 154 12.61 0.73 8.59
C GLN A 154 12.56 1.43 7.23
N ILE A 155 11.85 0.82 6.25
CA ILE A 155 11.60 1.47 4.96
C ILE A 155 10.70 2.70 5.15
N TYR A 156 9.67 2.61 5.98
CA TYR A 156 8.89 3.80 6.32
C TYR A 156 9.77 4.83 7.04
N ALA A 157 10.61 4.40 8.00
CA ALA A 157 11.49 5.31 8.75
C ALA A 157 12.42 6.12 7.84
N LEU A 158 12.99 5.52 6.78
CA LEU A 158 13.86 6.21 5.83
C LEU A 158 13.11 7.06 4.79
N SER A 159 11.81 6.88 4.63
CA SER A 159 11.01 7.61 3.63
C SER A 159 10.67 9.02 4.10
N ASP A 160 10.70 9.99 3.18
CA ASP A 160 10.22 11.36 3.43
C ASP A 160 8.71 11.46 3.26
N VAL A 161 8.14 10.72 2.28
CA VAL A 161 6.72 10.63 2.01
C VAL A 161 6.36 9.20 1.60
N VAL A 162 5.19 8.73 2.02
CA VAL A 162 4.64 7.44 1.56
C VAL A 162 3.42 7.67 0.68
N ILE A 163 3.36 7.01 -0.47
CA ILE A 163 2.24 7.12 -1.42
C ILE A 163 1.53 5.77 -1.57
N SER A 164 0.21 5.82 -1.47
CA SER A 164 -0.68 4.70 -1.84
C SER A 164 -1.61 5.14 -2.97
N SER A 165 -1.23 4.84 -4.20
CA SER A 165 -1.93 5.22 -5.43
C SER A 165 -2.99 4.22 -5.89
N SER A 166 -3.41 3.30 -5.02
CA SER A 166 -4.28 2.16 -5.39
C SER A 166 -5.48 2.56 -6.26
N LYS A 167 -5.62 1.89 -7.40
CA LYS A 167 -6.66 2.15 -8.40
C LYS A 167 -8.05 1.65 -7.99
N LYS A 168 -8.08 0.62 -7.15
CA LYS A 168 -9.30 0.05 -6.59
C LYS A 168 -9.31 0.25 -5.08
N PRO A 169 -10.51 0.34 -4.47
CA PRO A 169 -10.64 0.47 -3.02
C PRO A 169 -9.86 -0.61 -2.28
N GLU A 170 -9.02 -0.20 -1.35
CA GLU A 170 -8.41 -1.12 -0.40
C GLU A 170 -9.37 -1.42 0.74
N SER A 171 -9.34 -2.65 1.25
CA SER A 171 -10.25 -3.07 2.32
C SER A 171 -9.96 -2.37 3.65
N PHE A 172 -8.70 -1.97 3.89
CA PHE A 172 -8.30 -1.27 5.11
C PHE A 172 -7.25 -0.18 4.83
N GLY A 173 -6.23 -0.45 3.97
CA GLY A 173 -5.13 0.48 3.71
C GLY A 173 -3.97 0.32 4.70
N ARG A 174 -3.51 -0.92 4.91
CA ARG A 174 -2.44 -1.23 5.88
C ARG A 174 -1.21 -0.34 5.72
N ALA A 175 -0.70 -0.18 4.50
CA ALA A 175 0.50 0.62 4.24
C ALA A 175 0.32 2.08 4.68
N VAL A 176 -0.87 2.65 4.54
CA VAL A 176 -1.21 4.00 5.01
C VAL A 176 -1.17 4.05 6.54
N ALA A 177 -1.86 3.14 7.22
CA ALA A 177 -1.92 3.11 8.68
C ALA A 177 -0.53 2.86 9.30
N GLU A 178 0.25 1.92 8.75
CA GLU A 178 1.62 1.62 9.18
C GLU A 178 2.54 2.84 9.04
N SER A 179 2.42 3.56 7.92
CA SER A 179 3.23 4.78 7.67
C SER A 179 2.88 5.91 8.64
N ILE A 180 1.60 6.10 8.95
CA ILE A 180 1.14 7.09 9.94
C ILE A 180 1.68 6.74 11.33
N CYS A 181 1.68 5.46 11.73
CA CYS A 181 2.30 5.01 12.98
C CYS A 181 3.80 5.33 13.04
N MET A 182 4.49 5.32 11.90
CA MET A 182 5.90 5.71 11.78
C MET A 182 6.09 7.24 11.63
N ASN A 183 5.05 8.06 11.90
CA ASN A 183 5.06 9.52 11.79
C ASN A 183 5.46 10.03 10.40
N LYS A 184 5.10 9.31 9.33
CA LYS A 184 5.41 9.74 7.96
C LYS A 184 4.23 10.44 7.29
N PRO A 185 4.48 11.51 6.54
CA PRO A 185 3.48 12.08 5.65
C PRO A 185 2.98 11.04 4.64
N VAL A 186 1.67 10.98 4.45
CA VAL A 186 1.05 10.00 3.54
C VAL A 186 0.16 10.70 2.53
N ILE A 187 0.30 10.31 1.27
CA ILE A 187 -0.62 10.68 0.19
C ILE A 187 -1.32 9.39 -0.27
N ALA A 188 -2.63 9.35 -0.21
CA ALA A 188 -3.39 8.17 -0.60
C ALA A 188 -4.62 8.51 -1.43
N THR A 189 -5.02 7.58 -2.30
CA THR A 189 -6.26 7.71 -3.06
C THR A 189 -7.47 7.66 -2.12
N ASN A 190 -8.37 8.63 -2.25
CA ASN A 190 -9.50 8.84 -1.32
C ASN A 190 -10.66 7.87 -1.60
N HIS A 191 -10.43 6.57 -1.43
CA HIS A 191 -11.46 5.54 -1.56
C HIS A 191 -11.13 4.27 -0.77
N GLY A 192 -12.15 3.45 -0.49
CA GLY A 192 -12.00 2.23 0.29
C GLY A 192 -11.72 2.51 1.77
N GLY A 193 -11.18 1.55 2.49
CA GLY A 193 -10.87 1.62 3.91
C GLY A 193 -9.74 2.59 4.29
N VAL A 194 -9.11 3.23 3.30
CA VAL A 194 -8.16 4.34 3.54
C VAL A 194 -8.87 5.59 4.09
N LYS A 195 -10.18 5.70 3.86
CA LYS A 195 -11.00 6.83 4.32
C LYS A 195 -11.40 6.72 5.79
N ASP A 196 -11.36 5.52 6.35
CA ASP A 196 -11.77 5.20 7.72
C ASP A 196 -10.69 5.59 8.73
#